data_0221c534bf74585202448997b92bc7b2
#
_entry.id   0221c534bf74585202448997b92bc7b2
#
_cell.length_a   1.000
_cell.length_b   1.000
_cell.length_c   1.000
_cell.angle_alpha   90.00
_cell.angle_beta   90.00
_cell.angle_gamma   90.00
#
_symmetry.space_group_name_H-M   'P 1'
#
loop_
_entity.id
_entity.type
_entity.pdbx_description
1 polymer ?
#
loop_
_entity_poly.entity_id
_entity_poly.type
_entity_poly.pdbx_seq_one_letter_code
_entity_poly.pdbx_strand_id
1 'polypeptide(L)'
;MSSYYYFINKIVDIRVSDKNELVTITDGPEDGIKVLVRKINKSGELKDTLLNHNFKPAYTQQIRLYLGKGNDSVVVNSTSSKIKLRIVGGEGNKAYALQHSARKVHVYDRKDSVQFIGEAGRFRKHLSNDTLNTKFQPTNLYNVLAPLATAAINADDGFLLGLGFRYIHKEGFRKLPYSSSHQLMISHSFATSAFRLRYTGEWIQAVGKADFVLKTVIQAPDNTTNFFGRGNNSVLNKFDNYRTYYRTRYNTYEFDPSLRWHIGTQSTLNVGPSLQLYTMDRKDNLGRVTNSPEIINSYDSLIIFNRKAHAGLVLDFNSNKRNNNILPSKGYYLSVVLEGYTGLNSVSKSYLQLRPEFTYYQKLNHKGSFVLSDRIGGGVTIGHPAFYQSMFLGGQGNLLGYLQNRFSGQHMVYNNFQARLKLGNIASYILPGQIGLSGFYDTGRVWIEDEHSDKWHQGVGGGLYFSPAGLTIFQVLAGHSEEGWYPYVSLNFRI
;
A
#
# COMPACT_ATOMS: atom_id res chain seq x y z
N MET A 1 33.79 -6.24 14.81
CA MET A 1 33.17 -7.44 15.40
C MET A 1 32.14 -7.13 16.49
N SER A 2 32.36 -6.17 17.38
CA SER A 2 31.43 -5.84 18.47
C SER A 2 30.02 -5.43 18.02
N SER A 3 29.90 -4.57 17.01
CA SER A 3 28.58 -4.09 16.50
C SER A 3 27.72 -5.21 15.89
N TYR A 4 28.33 -6.17 15.20
CA TYR A 4 27.61 -7.33 14.66
C TYR A 4 27.14 -8.29 15.77
N TYR A 5 27.98 -8.49 16.78
CA TYR A 5 27.62 -9.28 17.95
C TYR A 5 26.42 -8.69 18.71
N TYR A 6 26.41 -7.36 18.90
CA TYR A 6 25.25 -6.66 19.45
C TYR A 6 24.00 -6.86 18.62
N PHE A 7 24.13 -6.72 17.31
CA PHE A 7 23.02 -6.82 16.39
C PHE A 7 22.33 -8.20 16.48
N ILE A 8 23.09 -9.30 16.41
CA ILE A 8 22.52 -10.66 16.41
C ILE A 8 22.00 -11.10 17.79
N ASN A 9 22.55 -10.57 18.89
CA ASN A 9 22.13 -10.91 20.24
C ASN A 9 21.08 -9.98 20.82
N LYS A 10 20.68 -8.93 20.13
CA LYS A 10 19.68 -7.97 20.59
C LYS A 10 18.34 -8.63 20.95
N ILE A 11 17.92 -9.59 20.15
CA ILE A 11 16.72 -10.41 20.37
C ILE A 11 17.10 -11.88 20.22
N VAL A 12 16.92 -12.65 21.26
CA VAL A 12 17.28 -14.07 21.30
C VAL A 12 16.03 -14.93 21.31
N ASP A 13 15.91 -15.81 20.31
CA ASP A 13 14.86 -16.82 20.23
C ASP A 13 15.39 -18.14 20.82
N ILE A 14 14.85 -18.60 21.96
CA ILE A 14 15.13 -19.87 22.57
C ILE A 14 13.97 -20.81 22.27
N ARG A 15 14.26 -21.93 21.61
CA ARG A 15 13.30 -23.01 21.38
C ARG A 15 13.67 -24.21 22.23
N VAL A 16 12.74 -24.65 23.05
CA VAL A 16 12.88 -25.91 23.80
C VAL A 16 12.45 -27.10 22.91
N SER A 17 12.52 -28.34 23.43
CA SER A 17 12.15 -29.49 22.62
C SER A 17 10.61 -29.73 22.61
N ASP A 18 10.17 -30.77 21.91
CA ASP A 18 8.75 -31.19 21.91
C ASP A 18 8.44 -32.20 23.05
N LYS A 19 9.19 -32.12 24.15
CA LYS A 19 9.03 -33.01 25.36
C LYS A 19 8.71 -32.14 26.56
N ASN A 20 8.53 -32.77 27.73
CA ASN A 20 8.26 -32.02 28.93
C ASN A 20 9.56 -31.41 29.49
N GLU A 21 9.55 -30.11 29.74
CA GLU A 21 10.68 -29.37 30.26
C GLU A 21 10.32 -28.48 31.45
N LEU A 22 11.33 -28.30 32.33
CA LEU A 22 11.36 -27.23 33.33
C LEU A 22 12.29 -26.10 32.83
N VAL A 23 11.75 -24.94 32.71
CA VAL A 23 12.53 -23.72 32.42
C VAL A 23 12.57 -22.86 33.66
N THR A 24 13.78 -22.60 34.15
CA THR A 24 14.01 -21.72 35.29
C THR A 24 14.71 -20.46 34.83
N ILE A 25 14.12 -19.32 35.15
CA ILE A 25 14.61 -17.97 34.75
C ILE A 25 14.89 -17.23 36.06
N THR A 26 16.17 -16.92 36.29
CA THR A 26 16.63 -16.25 37.53
C THR A 26 17.51 -15.04 37.17
N ASP A 27 17.87 -14.25 38.18
CA ASP A 27 18.86 -13.22 38.03
C ASP A 27 20.22 -13.82 37.65
N GLY A 28 20.89 -13.20 36.70
CA GLY A 28 22.23 -13.53 36.25
C GLY A 28 23.21 -12.41 36.60
N PRO A 29 24.49 -12.58 36.27
CA PRO A 29 25.51 -11.55 36.49
C PRO A 29 25.19 -10.25 35.74
N GLU A 30 25.62 -9.09 36.26
CA GLU A 30 25.49 -7.77 35.67
C GLU A 30 24.01 -7.39 35.34
N ASP A 31 23.10 -7.63 36.29
CA ASP A 31 21.64 -7.41 36.08
C ASP A 31 21.05 -8.21 34.92
N GLY A 32 21.71 -9.30 34.56
CA GLY A 32 21.30 -10.19 33.48
C GLY A 32 20.22 -11.17 33.87
N ILE A 33 19.91 -12.06 32.95
CA ILE A 33 19.00 -13.19 33.14
C ILE A 33 19.75 -14.49 32.89
N LYS A 34 19.65 -15.43 33.82
CA LYS A 34 20.06 -16.82 33.64
C LYS A 34 18.87 -17.65 33.22
N VAL A 35 18.97 -18.34 32.10
CA VAL A 35 17.96 -19.29 31.60
C VAL A 35 18.52 -20.68 31.70
N LEU A 36 17.84 -21.56 32.50
CA LEU A 36 18.16 -22.94 32.62
C LEU A 36 16.98 -23.79 32.12
N VAL A 37 17.23 -24.68 31.18
CA VAL A 37 16.23 -25.61 30.62
C VAL A 37 16.64 -27.02 30.89
N ARG A 38 15.78 -27.80 31.57
CA ARG A 38 16.00 -29.20 31.91
C ARG A 38 14.84 -30.07 31.48
N LYS A 39 15.12 -31.28 30.98
CA LYS A 39 14.11 -32.26 30.64
C LYS A 39 13.43 -32.81 31.89
N ILE A 40 12.15 -33.12 31.77
CA ILE A 40 11.36 -33.86 32.75
C ILE A 40 11.01 -35.23 32.15
N ASN A 41 11.29 -36.31 32.85
CA ASN A 41 10.89 -37.65 32.43
C ASN A 41 9.40 -37.93 32.76
N LYS A 42 8.91 -39.13 32.41
CA LYS A 42 7.53 -39.52 32.65
C LYS A 42 7.20 -39.68 34.14
N SER A 43 8.19 -39.91 35.00
CA SER A 43 8.05 -39.98 36.46
C SER A 43 8.15 -38.61 37.16
N GLY A 44 8.32 -37.53 36.42
CA GLY A 44 8.42 -36.17 36.97
C GLY A 44 9.82 -35.77 37.44
N GLU A 45 10.85 -36.61 37.22
CA GLU A 45 12.22 -36.33 37.62
C GLU A 45 12.93 -35.45 36.60
N LEU A 46 13.76 -34.52 37.10
CA LEU A 46 14.62 -33.69 36.31
C LEU A 46 15.80 -34.48 35.73
N LYS A 47 15.99 -34.42 34.43
CA LYS A 47 17.08 -35.08 33.69
C LYS A 47 18.04 -34.05 33.10
N ASP A 48 18.54 -34.34 31.92
CA ASP A 48 19.56 -33.58 31.22
C ASP A 48 19.28 -32.09 31.14
N THR A 49 20.32 -31.29 31.28
CA THR A 49 20.30 -29.85 31.02
C THR A 49 20.44 -29.62 29.51
N LEU A 50 19.43 -28.97 28.91
CA LEU A 50 19.42 -28.59 27.49
C LEU A 50 20.05 -27.24 27.25
N LEU A 51 19.86 -26.30 28.17
CA LEU A 51 20.41 -24.94 28.11
C LEU A 51 20.75 -24.47 29.53
N ASN A 52 21.93 -23.87 29.69
CA ASN A 52 22.31 -23.10 30.87
C ASN A 52 23.12 -21.90 30.42
N HIS A 53 22.46 -20.74 30.32
CA HIS A 53 23.10 -19.57 29.75
C HIS A 53 22.71 -18.27 30.44
N ASN A 54 23.69 -17.37 30.55
CA ASN A 54 23.51 -16.02 31.10
C ASN A 54 23.42 -14.98 29.99
N PHE A 55 22.32 -14.23 29.96
CA PHE A 55 22.09 -13.14 29.03
C PHE A 55 22.31 -11.81 29.72
N LYS A 56 23.14 -10.95 29.17
CA LYS A 56 23.47 -9.64 29.75
C LYS A 56 22.64 -8.53 29.07
N PRO A 57 22.07 -7.55 29.81
CA PRO A 57 21.30 -6.44 29.25
C PRO A 57 22.11 -5.56 28.28
N ALA A 58 23.43 -5.55 28.44
CA ALA A 58 24.35 -4.88 27.54
C ALA A 58 24.25 -5.36 26.09
N TYR A 59 23.89 -6.64 25.84
CA TYR A 59 23.81 -7.23 24.51
C TYR A 59 22.40 -7.67 24.15
N THR A 60 21.60 -8.10 25.12
CA THR A 60 20.27 -8.69 24.91
C THR A 60 19.19 -7.79 25.49
N GLN A 61 18.30 -7.31 24.63
CA GLN A 61 17.16 -6.48 25.04
C GLN A 61 15.90 -7.31 25.24
N GLN A 62 15.79 -8.45 24.55
CA GLN A 62 14.61 -9.30 24.60
C GLN A 62 14.98 -10.78 24.45
N ILE A 63 14.35 -11.63 25.25
CA ILE A 63 14.37 -13.09 25.11
C ILE A 63 12.96 -13.54 24.75
N ARG A 64 12.84 -14.38 23.72
CA ARG A 64 11.61 -15.06 23.29
C ARG A 64 11.80 -16.54 23.50
N LEU A 65 11.09 -17.09 24.47
CA LEU A 65 11.11 -18.50 24.82
C LEU A 65 9.92 -19.21 24.20
N TYR A 66 10.17 -20.18 23.33
CA TYR A 66 9.15 -21.00 22.65
C TYR A 66 9.15 -22.41 23.24
N LEU A 67 8.04 -22.78 23.87
CA LEU A 67 7.93 -24.05 24.62
C LEU A 67 7.58 -25.25 23.71
N GLY A 68 7.02 -25.02 22.51
CA GLY A 68 6.70 -26.10 21.59
C GLY A 68 5.59 -27.03 22.12
N LYS A 69 5.80 -28.34 21.94
CA LYS A 69 4.89 -29.37 22.48
C LYS A 69 5.30 -29.81 23.87
N GLY A 70 4.47 -30.65 24.50
CA GLY A 70 4.74 -31.21 25.81
C GLY A 70 4.07 -30.44 26.95
N ASN A 71 4.22 -30.98 28.15
CA ASN A 71 3.74 -30.34 29.38
C ASN A 71 4.93 -29.65 30.05
N ASP A 72 5.00 -28.32 29.93
CA ASP A 72 6.15 -27.56 30.39
C ASP A 72 5.81 -26.71 31.59
N SER A 73 6.83 -26.53 32.44
CA SER A 73 6.76 -25.61 33.57
C SER A 73 7.79 -24.51 33.41
N VAL A 74 7.38 -23.28 33.59
CA VAL A 74 8.28 -22.12 33.57
C VAL A 74 8.21 -21.40 34.89
N VAL A 75 9.36 -21.31 35.59
CA VAL A 75 9.50 -20.58 36.84
C VAL A 75 10.33 -19.32 36.60
N VAL A 76 9.76 -18.15 36.93
CA VAL A 76 10.44 -16.87 36.79
C VAL A 76 10.66 -16.26 38.18
N ASN A 77 11.94 -16.01 38.48
CA ASN A 77 12.38 -15.33 39.71
C ASN A 77 13.56 -14.40 39.36
N SER A 78 13.26 -13.19 38.85
CA SER A 78 14.27 -12.22 38.43
C SER A 78 13.84 -10.82 38.86
N THR A 79 14.56 -10.23 39.79
CA THR A 79 14.23 -8.96 40.45
C THR A 79 14.93 -7.74 39.81
N SER A 80 16.06 -7.94 39.14
CA SER A 80 16.96 -6.86 38.71
C SER A 80 16.92 -6.63 37.21
N SER A 81 16.63 -7.66 36.38
CA SER A 81 16.89 -7.60 34.97
C SER A 81 15.89 -6.74 34.18
N LYS A 82 16.43 -5.89 33.30
CA LYS A 82 15.67 -5.07 32.33
C LYS A 82 15.37 -5.78 31.01
N ILE A 83 15.85 -7.02 30.82
CA ILE A 83 15.61 -7.81 29.60
C ILE A 83 14.11 -8.16 29.52
N LYS A 84 13.51 -7.91 28.37
CA LYS A 84 12.09 -8.20 28.13
C LYS A 84 11.88 -9.69 27.88
N LEU A 85 11.03 -10.33 28.70
CA LEU A 85 10.65 -11.72 28.51
C LEU A 85 9.33 -11.86 27.75
N ARG A 86 9.35 -12.69 26.71
CA ARG A 86 8.17 -13.21 26.03
C ARG A 86 8.21 -14.72 26.06
N ILE A 87 7.20 -15.33 26.65
CA ILE A 87 7.04 -16.77 26.70
C ILE A 87 5.90 -17.13 25.76
N VAL A 88 6.18 -18.03 24.83
CA VAL A 88 5.24 -18.52 23.84
C VAL A 88 5.01 -19.99 24.11
N GLY A 89 3.82 -20.35 24.53
CA GLY A 89 3.39 -21.72 24.77
C GLY A 89 3.31 -22.54 23.50
N GLY A 90 2.47 -23.54 23.49
CA GLY A 90 2.31 -24.41 22.32
C GLY A 90 1.24 -25.46 22.56
N GLU A 91 1.47 -26.66 22.08
CA GLU A 91 0.62 -27.82 22.37
C GLU A 91 0.96 -28.41 23.75
N GLY A 92 -0.02 -29.01 24.43
CA GLY A 92 0.10 -29.57 25.79
C GLY A 92 -0.16 -28.56 26.91
N ASN A 93 -0.11 -28.99 28.13
CA ASN A 93 -0.40 -28.17 29.30
C ASN A 93 0.84 -27.36 29.73
N LYS A 94 0.65 -26.08 30.02
CA LYS A 94 1.73 -25.18 30.44
C LYS A 94 1.44 -24.61 31.83
N ALA A 95 2.43 -24.67 32.71
CA ALA A 95 2.39 -24.04 34.03
C ALA A 95 3.39 -22.86 34.07
N TYR A 96 2.91 -21.70 34.42
CA TYR A 96 3.71 -20.49 34.57
C TYR A 96 3.71 -20.03 36.00
N ALA A 97 4.84 -20.20 36.70
CA ALA A 97 5.04 -19.76 38.07
C ALA A 97 5.88 -18.47 38.07
N LEU A 98 5.32 -17.39 38.61
CA LEU A 98 6.03 -16.13 38.78
C LEU A 98 6.20 -15.83 40.26
N GLN A 99 7.43 -15.91 40.72
CA GLN A 99 7.82 -15.55 42.11
C GLN A 99 8.10 -14.03 42.14
N HIS A 100 9.07 -13.57 41.34
CA HIS A 100 9.40 -12.15 41.19
C HIS A 100 9.78 -11.83 39.75
N SER A 101 9.47 -10.61 39.32
CA SER A 101 9.94 -10.08 38.04
C SER A 101 10.04 -8.56 38.06
N ALA A 102 11.16 -8.00 37.63
CA ALA A 102 11.36 -6.55 37.50
C ALA A 102 10.43 -5.93 36.44
N ARG A 103 10.07 -6.69 35.43
CA ARG A 103 9.18 -6.26 34.32
C ARG A 103 8.01 -7.24 34.15
N LYS A 104 6.91 -6.77 33.55
CA LYS A 104 5.80 -7.66 33.20
C LYS A 104 6.28 -8.73 32.20
N VAL A 105 6.01 -10.00 32.52
CA VAL A 105 6.27 -11.14 31.64
C VAL A 105 5.12 -11.31 30.67
N HIS A 106 5.40 -11.28 29.40
CA HIS A 106 4.38 -11.49 28.37
C HIS A 106 4.25 -12.99 28.06
N VAL A 107 3.06 -13.56 28.26
CA VAL A 107 2.76 -14.96 27.95
C VAL A 107 1.74 -15.04 26.82
N TYR A 108 2.08 -15.77 25.77
CA TYR A 108 1.25 -16.04 24.61
C TYR A 108 0.93 -17.52 24.57
N ASP A 109 -0.30 -17.92 24.88
CA ASP A 109 -0.68 -19.32 24.95
C ASP A 109 -2.15 -19.54 24.58
N ARG A 110 -2.58 -20.80 24.63
CA ARG A 110 -3.97 -21.22 24.49
C ARG A 110 -4.74 -20.89 25.77
N LYS A 111 -6.07 -20.77 25.66
CA LYS A 111 -6.93 -20.45 26.82
C LYS A 111 -7.17 -21.65 27.74
N ASP A 112 -7.20 -22.85 27.14
CA ASP A 112 -7.72 -24.09 27.72
C ASP A 112 -6.64 -25.03 28.35
N SER A 113 -5.36 -24.68 28.19
CA SER A 113 -4.25 -25.55 28.59
C SER A 113 -3.15 -24.81 29.39
N VAL A 114 -3.54 -23.75 30.12
CA VAL A 114 -2.57 -22.90 30.81
C VAL A 114 -2.96 -22.65 32.27
N GLN A 115 -1.95 -22.78 33.14
CA GLN A 115 -2.05 -22.49 34.57
C GLN A 115 -1.08 -21.37 34.96
N PHE A 116 -1.52 -20.43 35.79
CA PHE A 116 -0.71 -19.34 36.33
C PHE A 116 -0.63 -19.42 37.86
N ILE A 117 0.57 -19.37 38.41
CA ILE A 117 0.86 -19.51 39.82
C ILE A 117 1.68 -18.31 40.30
N GLY A 118 1.40 -17.77 41.48
CA GLY A 118 2.14 -16.66 42.08
C GLY A 118 1.61 -15.27 41.71
N GLU A 119 2.49 -14.29 41.49
CA GLU A 119 2.12 -12.89 41.22
C GLU A 119 1.39 -12.66 39.88
N ALA A 120 0.11 -13.07 39.82
CA ALA A 120 -0.68 -13.06 38.59
C ALA A 120 -0.76 -11.67 37.90
N GLY A 121 -0.69 -10.57 38.65
CA GLY A 121 -0.72 -9.20 38.13
C GLY A 121 0.54 -8.77 37.34
N ARG A 122 1.63 -9.49 37.47
CA ARG A 122 2.87 -9.27 36.72
C ARG A 122 2.90 -10.00 35.39
N PHE A 123 1.96 -10.91 35.12
CA PHE A 123 1.78 -11.49 33.80
C PHE A 123 0.97 -10.56 32.88
N ARG A 124 1.47 -10.34 31.68
CA ARG A 124 0.68 -9.80 30.57
C ARG A 124 0.22 -10.95 29.68
N LYS A 125 -1.01 -11.42 29.96
CA LYS A 125 -1.58 -12.62 29.34
C LYS A 125 -2.14 -12.28 27.94
N HIS A 126 -1.71 -13.02 26.93
CA HIS A 126 -2.20 -12.96 25.55
C HIS A 126 -2.71 -14.36 25.18
N LEU A 127 -3.92 -14.70 25.64
CA LEU A 127 -4.48 -16.04 25.49
C LEU A 127 -5.44 -16.09 24.31
N SER A 128 -5.20 -17.06 23.39
CA SER A 128 -6.05 -17.27 22.22
C SER A 128 -5.90 -18.70 21.72
N ASN A 129 -7.02 -19.34 21.32
CA ASN A 129 -6.99 -20.66 20.69
C ASN A 129 -6.64 -20.61 19.20
N ASP A 130 -6.40 -19.42 18.64
CA ASP A 130 -5.82 -19.26 17.32
C ASP A 130 -4.39 -19.81 17.31
N THR A 131 -4.11 -20.75 16.41
CA THR A 131 -2.80 -21.38 16.26
C THR A 131 -1.67 -20.37 15.98
N LEU A 132 -1.98 -19.23 15.38
CA LEU A 132 -1.02 -18.15 15.17
C LEU A 132 -0.49 -17.56 16.49
N ASN A 133 -1.26 -17.72 17.61
CA ASN A 133 -0.86 -17.22 18.91
C ASN A 133 0.32 -17.96 19.54
N THR A 134 0.56 -19.21 19.15
CA THR A 134 1.66 -20.05 19.66
C THR A 134 2.66 -20.45 18.59
N LYS A 135 2.42 -20.06 17.32
CA LYS A 135 3.31 -20.40 16.20
C LYS A 135 4.67 -19.73 16.35
N PHE A 136 5.73 -20.52 16.17
CA PHE A 136 7.08 -19.98 16.06
C PHE A 136 7.24 -19.11 14.81
N GLN A 137 7.84 -17.95 15.01
CA GLN A 137 8.22 -17.04 13.93
C GLN A 137 9.65 -16.56 14.18
N PRO A 138 10.59 -16.86 13.29
CA PRO A 138 11.97 -16.42 13.46
C PRO A 138 12.07 -14.89 13.45
N THR A 139 12.95 -14.38 14.31
CA THR A 139 13.25 -12.96 14.36
C THR A 139 14.02 -12.54 13.12
N ASN A 140 13.54 -11.49 12.43
CA ASN A 140 14.27 -10.84 11.37
C ASN A 140 14.65 -9.42 11.80
N LEU A 141 15.95 -9.17 11.95
CA LEU A 141 16.50 -7.89 12.37
C LEU A 141 17.01 -7.03 11.20
N TYR A 142 17.05 -7.62 9.99
CA TYR A 142 17.60 -6.94 8.81
C TYR A 142 16.56 -6.01 8.19
N ASN A 143 16.73 -4.72 8.41
CA ASN A 143 15.94 -3.71 7.74
C ASN A 143 16.37 -3.59 6.27
N VAL A 144 15.46 -3.19 5.41
CA VAL A 144 15.72 -3.06 3.98
C VAL A 144 15.50 -1.62 3.56
N LEU A 145 16.49 -1.06 2.89
CA LEU A 145 16.36 0.21 2.16
C LEU A 145 16.48 -0.09 0.67
N ALA A 146 15.39 0.07 -0.06
CA ALA A 146 15.34 -0.14 -1.50
C ALA A 146 15.18 1.20 -2.23
N PRO A 147 16.10 1.57 -3.14
CA PRO A 147 15.88 2.72 -4.02
C PRO A 147 14.75 2.44 -5.01
N LEU A 148 14.00 3.46 -5.36
CA LEU A 148 12.91 3.42 -6.31
C LEU A 148 13.15 4.41 -7.43
N ALA A 149 12.80 4.01 -8.65
CA ALA A 149 12.78 4.90 -9.79
C ALA A 149 11.59 4.60 -10.69
N THR A 150 11.05 5.61 -11.34
CA THR A 150 10.04 5.49 -12.38
C THR A 150 10.33 6.48 -13.49
N ALA A 151 10.00 6.12 -14.72
CA ALA A 151 10.08 7.00 -15.86
C ALA A 151 8.88 6.78 -16.77
N ALA A 152 8.40 7.83 -17.38
CA ALA A 152 7.32 7.78 -18.39
C ALA A 152 7.51 8.86 -19.43
N ILE A 153 6.94 8.64 -20.61
CA ILE A 153 6.83 9.65 -21.66
C ILE A 153 5.38 9.62 -22.17
N ASN A 154 4.75 10.75 -22.18
CA ASN A 154 3.43 10.93 -22.78
C ASN A 154 3.31 12.31 -23.44
N ALA A 155 2.24 12.50 -24.20
CA ALA A 155 2.01 13.74 -24.93
C ALA A 155 1.76 14.97 -24.04
N ASP A 156 1.38 14.77 -22.80
CA ASP A 156 0.98 15.81 -21.86
C ASP A 156 2.14 16.29 -20.98
N ASP A 157 2.79 15.36 -20.30
CA ASP A 157 3.88 15.64 -19.34
C ASP A 157 5.27 15.67 -19.98
N GLY A 158 5.37 15.21 -21.25
CA GLY A 158 6.63 14.95 -21.89
C GLY A 158 7.38 13.81 -21.19
N PHE A 159 8.65 14.02 -20.88
CA PHE A 159 9.43 13.09 -20.06
C PHE A 159 9.15 13.36 -18.59
N LEU A 160 8.77 12.31 -17.85
CA LEU A 160 8.58 12.30 -16.41
C LEU A 160 9.62 11.37 -15.79
N LEU A 161 10.29 11.84 -14.76
CA LEU A 161 11.22 11.06 -13.96
C LEU A 161 10.80 11.11 -12.49
N GLY A 162 10.78 9.97 -11.84
CA GLY A 162 10.53 9.87 -10.41
C GLY A 162 11.64 9.07 -9.71
N LEU A 163 12.06 9.58 -8.57
CA LEU A 163 13.05 8.95 -7.70
C LEU A 163 12.50 8.87 -6.27
N GLY A 164 12.91 7.86 -5.55
CA GLY A 164 12.47 7.67 -4.19
C GLY A 164 13.17 6.51 -3.49
N PHE A 165 12.61 6.12 -2.37
CA PHE A 165 13.07 4.95 -1.62
C PHE A 165 11.92 4.30 -0.87
N ARG A 166 12.11 3.03 -0.54
CA ARG A 166 11.28 2.28 0.40
C ARG A 166 12.14 1.76 1.53
N TYR A 167 11.83 2.17 2.75
CA TYR A 167 12.44 1.65 3.96
C TYR A 167 11.48 0.68 4.65
N ILE A 168 11.95 -0.55 4.91
CA ILE A 168 11.20 -1.61 5.56
C ILE A 168 11.86 -1.94 6.88
N HIS A 169 11.15 -1.67 7.98
CA HIS A 169 11.58 -2.03 9.32
C HIS A 169 11.03 -3.41 9.66
N LYS A 170 11.90 -4.41 9.74
CA LYS A 170 11.54 -5.82 9.94
C LYS A 170 11.32 -6.19 11.39
N GLU A 171 12.04 -5.55 12.31
CA GLU A 171 11.99 -5.85 13.73
C GLU A 171 10.58 -5.66 14.28
N GLY A 172 10.02 -6.70 14.87
CA GLY A 172 8.69 -6.65 15.46
C GLY A 172 8.21 -8.05 15.85
N PHE A 173 7.67 -8.19 17.08
CA PHE A 173 7.12 -9.47 17.51
C PHE A 173 5.77 -9.72 16.83
N ARG A 174 5.71 -10.75 15.99
CA ARG A 174 4.51 -11.18 15.23
C ARG A 174 3.95 -10.16 14.24
N LYS A 175 4.76 -9.21 13.83
CA LYS A 175 4.39 -8.26 12.78
C LYS A 175 4.90 -8.75 11.43
N LEU A 176 4.02 -9.32 10.61
CA LEU A 176 4.32 -9.84 9.29
C LEU A 176 3.61 -9.02 8.21
N PRO A 177 4.28 -8.79 7.08
CA PRO A 177 5.64 -9.21 6.69
C PRO A 177 6.75 -8.31 7.26
N TYR A 178 6.41 -7.23 7.95
CA TYR A 178 7.31 -6.25 8.58
C TYR A 178 6.58 -5.51 9.72
N SER A 179 7.33 -4.76 10.53
CA SER A 179 6.76 -3.89 11.56
C SER A 179 6.22 -2.58 10.99
N SER A 180 7.03 -1.95 10.13
CA SER A 180 6.59 -0.77 9.36
C SER A 180 7.26 -0.71 7.99
N SER A 181 6.63 0.00 7.06
CA SER A 181 7.15 0.29 5.73
C SER A 181 6.91 1.76 5.43
N HIS A 182 7.94 2.44 4.92
CA HIS A 182 7.90 3.85 4.57
C HIS A 182 8.37 4.02 3.14
N GLN A 183 7.51 4.50 2.29
CA GLN A 183 7.82 4.75 0.89
C GLN A 183 7.67 6.23 0.59
N LEU A 184 8.72 6.83 0.05
CA LEU A 184 8.72 8.19 -0.47
C LEU A 184 9.06 8.15 -1.96
N MET A 185 8.29 8.86 -2.77
CA MET A 185 8.54 9.04 -4.19
C MET A 185 8.35 10.51 -4.55
N ILE A 186 9.33 11.08 -5.23
CA ILE A 186 9.26 12.42 -5.80
C ILE A 186 9.36 12.26 -7.31
N SER A 187 8.47 12.88 -8.06
CA SER A 187 8.48 12.88 -9.51
C SER A 187 8.41 14.29 -10.09
N HIS A 188 9.09 14.49 -11.20
CA HIS A 188 9.16 15.74 -11.93
C HIS A 188 8.83 15.52 -13.41
N SER A 189 7.95 16.37 -13.94
CA SER A 189 7.61 16.45 -15.38
C SER A 189 8.40 17.57 -16.04
N PHE A 190 9.23 17.23 -17.04
CA PHE A 190 10.12 18.20 -17.67
C PHE A 190 9.38 19.15 -18.61
N ALA A 191 8.26 18.74 -19.20
CA ALA A 191 7.49 19.60 -20.09
C ALA A 191 6.63 20.64 -19.36
N THR A 192 6.27 20.37 -18.13
CA THR A 192 5.34 21.21 -17.34
C THR A 192 6.00 21.82 -16.10
N SER A 193 7.21 21.37 -15.77
CA SER A 193 7.93 21.67 -14.51
C SER A 193 7.22 21.22 -13.23
N ALA A 194 6.17 20.40 -13.37
CA ALA A 194 5.35 19.94 -12.26
C ALA A 194 6.07 18.96 -11.35
N PHE A 195 5.96 19.18 -10.05
CA PHE A 195 6.44 18.25 -9.03
C PHE A 195 5.28 17.53 -8.34
N ARG A 196 5.53 16.27 -8.01
CA ARG A 196 4.64 15.46 -7.18
C ARG A 196 5.42 14.67 -6.15
N LEU A 197 5.03 14.79 -4.89
CA LEU A 197 5.53 13.98 -3.80
C LEU A 197 4.44 13.03 -3.33
N ARG A 198 4.79 11.74 -3.17
CA ARG A 198 3.94 10.73 -2.55
C ARG A 198 4.68 10.10 -1.39
N TYR A 199 4.04 10.08 -0.24
CA TYR A 199 4.49 9.33 0.92
C TYR A 199 3.43 8.31 1.31
N THR A 200 3.88 7.08 1.61
CA THR A 200 3.04 6.03 2.20
C THR A 200 3.79 5.41 3.37
N GLY A 201 3.24 5.58 4.56
CA GLY A 201 3.72 4.94 5.78
C GLY A 201 2.73 3.86 6.22
N GLU A 202 3.22 2.68 6.55
CA GLU A 202 2.42 1.55 7.03
C GLU A 202 3.01 1.04 8.33
N TRP A 203 2.18 0.85 9.34
CA TRP A 203 2.53 0.26 10.63
C TRP A 203 1.60 -0.91 10.91
N ILE A 204 2.14 -2.12 10.82
CA ILE A 204 1.37 -3.35 10.92
C ILE A 204 0.86 -3.54 12.35
N GLN A 205 -0.44 -3.84 12.48
CA GLN A 205 -1.12 -4.08 13.76
C GLN A 205 -0.83 -2.96 14.79
N ALA A 206 -0.95 -1.72 14.36
CA ALA A 206 -0.71 -0.56 15.22
C ALA A 206 -1.84 -0.36 16.23
N VAL A 207 -3.07 -0.65 15.83
CA VAL A 207 -4.28 -0.53 16.68
C VAL A 207 -5.02 -1.87 16.69
N GLY A 208 -4.75 -2.68 17.70
CA GLY A 208 -5.32 -4.03 17.82
C GLY A 208 -4.89 -4.93 16.65
N LYS A 209 -5.85 -5.36 15.82
CA LYS A 209 -5.61 -6.13 14.58
C LYS A 209 -5.50 -5.25 13.34
N ALA A 210 -5.80 -3.96 13.43
CA ALA A 210 -5.72 -3.03 12.32
C ALA A 210 -4.31 -2.45 12.16
N ASP A 211 -3.89 -2.30 10.91
CA ASP A 211 -2.71 -1.54 10.56
C ASP A 211 -3.04 -0.04 10.56
N PHE A 212 -2.08 0.79 10.90
CA PHE A 212 -2.19 2.22 10.63
C PHE A 212 -1.50 2.52 9.29
N VAL A 213 -2.17 3.26 8.43
CA VAL A 213 -1.67 3.68 7.12
C VAL A 213 -1.78 5.19 7.01
N LEU A 214 -0.69 5.84 6.63
CA LEU A 214 -0.66 7.27 6.32
C LEU A 214 -0.31 7.43 4.84
N LYS A 215 -1.23 7.99 4.06
CA LYS A 215 -0.96 8.43 2.69
C LYS A 215 -0.90 9.96 2.67
N THR A 216 0.08 10.50 1.96
CA THR A 216 0.20 11.95 1.72
C THR A 216 0.57 12.15 0.26
N VAL A 217 -0.18 13.01 -0.42
CA VAL A 217 0.09 13.39 -1.80
C VAL A 217 0.19 14.92 -1.86
N ILE A 218 1.34 15.40 -2.33
CA ILE A 218 1.59 16.82 -2.56
C ILE A 218 1.87 16.99 -4.04
N GLN A 219 1.03 17.74 -4.72
CA GLN A 219 1.20 18.15 -6.10
C GLN A 219 1.49 19.65 -6.10
N ALA A 220 2.75 19.96 -5.84
CA ALA A 220 3.29 21.32 -5.72
C ALA A 220 4.83 21.26 -5.74
N PRO A 221 5.54 22.32 -6.19
CA PRO A 221 4.98 23.43 -6.96
C PRO A 221 4.64 23.04 -8.39
N ASP A 222 4.02 23.96 -9.12
CA ASP A 222 3.80 23.90 -10.55
C ASP A 222 2.99 22.68 -11.05
N ASN A 223 2.17 22.09 -10.19
CA ASN A 223 1.33 20.98 -10.64
C ASN A 223 0.47 21.46 -11.82
N THR A 224 0.64 20.76 -12.94
CA THR A 224 -0.04 21.07 -14.22
C THR A 224 -0.91 19.91 -14.60
N THR A 225 -2.17 20.19 -14.90
CA THR A 225 -3.17 19.18 -15.26
C THR A 225 -3.95 19.70 -16.48
N ASN A 226 -4.22 18.82 -17.45
CA ASN A 226 -5.11 19.20 -18.55
C ASN A 226 -6.54 19.32 -18.06
N PHE A 227 -7.22 20.34 -18.60
CA PHE A 227 -8.64 20.55 -18.40
C PHE A 227 -9.25 21.16 -19.67
N PHE A 228 -10.22 20.49 -20.26
CA PHE A 228 -10.84 20.88 -21.55
C PHE A 228 -12.27 21.37 -21.37
N GLY A 229 -12.66 21.72 -20.16
CA GLY A 229 -14.03 22.02 -19.77
C GLY A 229 -14.77 20.79 -19.26
N ARG A 230 -15.92 21.02 -18.59
CA ARG A 230 -16.83 19.94 -18.17
C ARG A 230 -17.83 19.64 -19.26
N GLY A 231 -18.09 18.37 -19.47
CA GLY A 231 -19.05 17.83 -20.42
C GLY A 231 -18.47 16.75 -21.30
N ASN A 232 -19.38 15.91 -21.80
CA ASN A 232 -19.06 14.81 -22.71
C ASN A 232 -18.81 15.28 -24.14
N ASN A 233 -19.42 16.42 -24.52
CA ASN A 233 -19.29 17.04 -25.84
C ASN A 233 -18.23 18.15 -25.89
N SER A 234 -17.37 18.26 -24.87
CA SER A 234 -16.29 19.26 -24.85
C SER A 234 -15.42 19.14 -26.10
N VAL A 235 -15.14 20.28 -26.77
CA VAL A 235 -14.42 20.32 -28.04
C VAL A 235 -12.94 20.61 -27.80
N LEU A 236 -12.06 19.87 -28.49
CA LEU A 236 -10.64 20.15 -28.55
C LEU A 236 -10.33 21.00 -29.77
N ASN A 237 -10.14 22.30 -29.62
CA ASN A 237 -9.71 23.21 -30.66
C ASN A 237 -8.18 23.23 -30.71
N LYS A 238 -7.60 22.75 -31.83
CA LYS A 238 -6.15 22.69 -32.05
C LYS A 238 -5.67 23.96 -32.79
N PHE A 239 -5.64 25.07 -32.06
CA PHE A 239 -5.01 26.32 -32.51
C PHE A 239 -3.55 26.40 -32.02
N ASP A 240 -2.82 27.42 -32.41
CA ASP A 240 -1.44 27.60 -31.94
C ASP A 240 -1.40 27.67 -30.41
N ASN A 241 -0.48 26.91 -29.82
CA ASN A 241 -0.31 26.80 -28.36
C ASN A 241 -1.50 26.23 -27.57
N TYR A 242 -2.44 25.49 -28.22
CA TYR A 242 -3.63 24.93 -27.59
C TYR A 242 -3.28 24.09 -26.35
N ARG A 243 -2.15 23.39 -26.35
CA ARG A 243 -1.71 22.58 -25.15
C ARG A 243 -1.48 23.48 -23.93
N THR A 244 -0.88 24.65 -24.12
CA THR A 244 -0.67 25.60 -23.02
C THR A 244 -2.00 26.18 -22.55
N TYR A 245 -2.93 26.46 -23.47
CA TYR A 245 -4.27 26.95 -23.14
C TYR A 245 -5.07 25.97 -22.25
N TYR A 246 -5.07 24.67 -22.57
CA TYR A 246 -5.81 23.65 -21.82
C TYR A 246 -5.07 23.14 -20.58
N ARG A 247 -3.84 23.52 -20.34
CA ARG A 247 -3.11 23.21 -19.13
C ARG A 247 -3.48 24.16 -18.00
N THR A 248 -3.97 23.62 -16.89
CA THR A 248 -4.28 24.38 -15.68
C THR A 248 -3.19 24.18 -14.65
N ARG A 249 -2.76 25.25 -13.97
CA ARG A 249 -1.76 25.21 -12.89
C ARG A 249 -2.39 25.47 -11.54
N TYR A 250 -2.41 24.47 -10.70
CA TYR A 250 -2.89 24.55 -9.31
C TYR A 250 -2.15 23.55 -8.43
N ASN A 251 -2.09 23.81 -7.15
CA ASN A 251 -1.45 22.92 -6.20
C ASN A 251 -2.50 22.23 -5.34
N THR A 252 -2.28 20.94 -5.05
CA THR A 252 -3.10 20.17 -4.12
C THR A 252 -2.24 19.51 -3.06
N TYR A 253 -2.78 19.44 -1.86
CA TYR A 253 -2.17 18.77 -0.70
C TYR A 253 -3.21 17.88 -0.08
N GLU A 254 -2.89 16.58 0.05
CA GLU A 254 -3.77 15.57 0.59
C GLU A 254 -3.06 14.83 1.74
N PHE A 255 -3.80 14.63 2.83
CA PHE A 255 -3.30 13.95 4.01
C PHE A 255 -4.37 12.98 4.53
N ASP A 256 -4.09 11.66 4.42
CA ASP A 256 -5.05 10.58 4.60
C ASP A 256 -4.53 9.54 5.61
N PRO A 257 -4.63 9.79 6.92
CA PRO A 257 -4.42 8.74 7.92
C PRO A 257 -5.60 7.77 7.92
N SER A 258 -5.33 6.48 7.98
CA SER A 258 -6.39 5.46 7.98
C SER A 258 -6.03 4.24 8.81
N LEU A 259 -7.03 3.50 9.22
CA LEU A 259 -6.89 2.14 9.74
C LEU A 259 -7.23 1.15 8.63
N ARG A 260 -6.40 0.13 8.49
CA ARG A 260 -6.56 -0.93 7.51
C ARG A 260 -6.85 -2.27 8.20
N TRP A 261 -7.94 -2.88 7.79
CA TRP A 261 -8.28 -4.24 8.19
C TRP A 261 -8.06 -5.21 7.03
N HIS A 262 -7.50 -6.37 7.35
CA HIS A 262 -7.37 -7.47 6.40
C HIS A 262 -8.61 -8.36 6.48
N ILE A 263 -9.29 -8.54 5.34
CA ILE A 263 -10.47 -9.40 5.18
C ILE A 263 -10.04 -10.65 4.42
N GLY A 264 -9.71 -11.70 5.20
CA GLY A 264 -9.03 -12.87 4.65
C GLY A 264 -7.59 -12.54 4.22
N THR A 265 -7.08 -13.25 3.19
CA THR A 265 -5.67 -13.15 2.77
C THR A 265 -5.42 -12.18 1.63
N GLN A 266 -6.47 -11.74 0.93
CA GLN A 266 -6.36 -11.05 -0.36
C GLN A 266 -7.21 -9.77 -0.45
N SER A 267 -7.92 -9.42 0.62
CA SER A 267 -8.75 -8.22 0.64
C SER A 267 -8.40 -7.32 1.83
N THR A 268 -8.52 -6.03 1.62
CA THR A 268 -8.29 -5.01 2.65
C THR A 268 -9.38 -3.95 2.62
N LEU A 269 -9.69 -3.43 3.79
CA LEU A 269 -10.56 -2.27 3.97
C LEU A 269 -9.78 -1.21 4.74
N ASN A 270 -9.58 -0.05 4.12
CA ASN A 270 -9.02 1.14 4.77
C ASN A 270 -10.14 2.12 5.06
N VAL A 271 -10.16 2.68 6.25
CA VAL A 271 -11.11 3.74 6.63
C VAL A 271 -10.36 4.79 7.44
N GLY A 272 -10.50 6.04 7.06
CA GLY A 272 -9.86 7.13 7.79
C GLY A 272 -10.28 8.53 7.34
N PRO A 273 -9.98 9.55 8.15
CA PRO A 273 -10.19 10.93 7.76
C PRO A 273 -9.27 11.32 6.62
N SER A 274 -9.65 12.35 5.87
CA SER A 274 -8.86 12.97 4.82
C SER A 274 -8.96 14.49 4.90
N LEU A 275 -7.85 15.13 4.62
CA LEU A 275 -7.76 16.57 4.49
C LEU A 275 -7.25 16.93 3.10
N GLN A 276 -7.96 17.82 2.41
CA GLN A 276 -7.58 18.34 1.11
C GLN A 276 -7.45 19.85 1.14
N LEU A 277 -6.36 20.35 0.56
CA LEU A 277 -6.11 21.76 0.37
C LEU A 277 -5.81 22.02 -1.10
N TYR A 278 -6.42 23.05 -1.67
CA TYR A 278 -6.23 23.52 -3.02
C TYR A 278 -5.83 24.98 -3.04
N THR A 279 -4.85 25.31 -3.91
CA THR A 279 -4.42 26.67 -4.17
C THR A 279 -4.14 26.86 -5.65
N MET A 280 -4.45 28.02 -6.19
CA MET A 280 -4.23 28.39 -7.58
C MET A 280 -3.84 29.86 -7.68
N ASP A 281 -2.75 30.17 -8.41
CA ASP A 281 -2.36 31.54 -8.70
C ASP A 281 -2.90 31.97 -10.05
N ARG A 282 -3.49 33.16 -10.08
CA ARG A 282 -4.03 33.76 -11.31
C ARG A 282 -2.92 34.07 -12.33
N LYS A 283 -1.74 34.47 -11.89
CA LYS A 283 -0.61 34.83 -12.76
C LYS A 283 -0.14 33.65 -13.57
N ASP A 284 -0.10 32.44 -12.97
CA ASP A 284 0.35 31.21 -13.63
C ASP A 284 -0.68 30.67 -14.63
N ASN A 285 -1.89 31.23 -14.61
CA ASN A 285 -3.03 30.78 -15.43
C ASN A 285 -3.55 31.85 -16.40
N LEU A 286 -2.82 32.95 -16.62
CA LEU A 286 -3.20 33.96 -17.63
C LEU A 286 -3.26 33.35 -19.02
N GLY A 287 -4.31 33.65 -19.78
CA GLY A 287 -4.52 33.15 -21.14
C GLY A 287 -4.84 31.65 -21.23
N ARG A 288 -5.19 30.99 -20.10
CA ARG A 288 -5.58 29.57 -20.04
C ARG A 288 -7.11 29.43 -19.96
N VAL A 289 -7.59 28.22 -20.20
CA VAL A 289 -9.02 27.83 -20.10
C VAL A 289 -9.68 28.20 -18.76
N THR A 290 -8.91 28.30 -17.72
CA THR A 290 -9.36 28.70 -16.36
C THR A 290 -9.83 30.16 -16.28
N ASN A 291 -9.63 30.96 -17.32
CA ASN A 291 -10.19 32.32 -17.43
C ASN A 291 -11.53 32.35 -18.16
N SER A 292 -12.08 31.21 -18.57
CA SER A 292 -13.34 31.06 -19.30
C SER A 292 -14.36 30.33 -18.44
N PRO A 293 -15.12 31.02 -17.56
CA PRO A 293 -16.09 30.39 -16.64
C PRO A 293 -17.12 29.50 -17.33
N GLU A 294 -17.53 29.87 -18.56
CA GLU A 294 -18.47 29.11 -19.38
C GLU A 294 -17.92 27.73 -19.80
N ILE A 295 -16.60 27.62 -20.02
CA ILE A 295 -15.94 26.34 -20.33
C ILE A 295 -15.74 25.50 -19.09
N ILE A 296 -15.41 26.14 -17.94
CA ILE A 296 -15.21 25.45 -16.66
C ILE A 296 -16.51 24.76 -16.23
N ASN A 297 -17.64 25.45 -16.35
CA ASN A 297 -18.98 24.93 -16.09
C ASN A 297 -19.09 24.14 -14.77
N SER A 298 -18.64 24.76 -13.66
CA SER A 298 -18.74 24.21 -12.32
C SER A 298 -19.16 25.30 -11.33
N TYR A 299 -19.57 24.93 -10.12
CA TYR A 299 -19.98 25.90 -9.11
C TYR A 299 -18.88 26.92 -8.78
N ASP A 300 -17.64 26.55 -8.98
CA ASP A 300 -16.47 27.39 -8.65
C ASP A 300 -15.89 28.15 -9.83
N SER A 301 -16.58 28.19 -10.97
CA SER A 301 -16.10 28.85 -12.21
C SER A 301 -15.64 30.29 -11.99
N LEU A 302 -16.36 31.07 -11.18
CA LEU A 302 -16.02 32.46 -10.89
C LEU A 302 -15.04 32.63 -9.71
N ILE A 303 -14.88 31.58 -8.90
CA ILE A 303 -14.05 31.60 -7.67
C ILE A 303 -12.93 30.55 -7.72
N ILE A 304 -12.51 30.16 -8.93
CA ILE A 304 -11.54 29.08 -9.17
C ILE A 304 -10.18 29.38 -8.53
N PHE A 305 -9.79 30.66 -8.44
CA PHE A 305 -8.53 31.10 -7.83
C PHE A 305 -8.58 31.20 -6.31
N ASN A 306 -9.74 31.01 -5.69
CA ASN A 306 -9.85 31.05 -4.25
C ASN A 306 -9.34 29.73 -3.64
N ARG A 307 -8.61 29.87 -2.54
CA ARG A 307 -8.12 28.72 -1.76
C ARG A 307 -9.29 27.91 -1.24
N LYS A 308 -9.29 26.60 -1.52
CA LYS A 308 -10.31 25.67 -1.04
C LYS A 308 -9.71 24.69 -0.03
N ALA A 309 -10.47 24.34 0.97
CA ALA A 309 -10.09 23.39 2.00
C ALA A 309 -11.27 22.48 2.31
N HIS A 310 -11.00 21.17 2.40
CA HIS A 310 -12.02 20.16 2.69
C HIS A 310 -11.51 19.21 3.76
N ALA A 311 -12.40 18.76 4.62
CA ALA A 311 -12.19 17.62 5.51
C ALA A 311 -13.23 16.56 5.19
N GLY A 312 -12.82 15.30 5.25
CA GLY A 312 -13.69 14.22 4.84
C GLY A 312 -13.35 12.88 5.47
N LEU A 313 -14.06 11.87 5.00
CA LEU A 313 -13.84 10.48 5.34
C LEU A 313 -13.65 9.69 4.04
N VAL A 314 -12.65 8.82 4.02
CA VAL A 314 -12.37 7.92 2.90
C VAL A 314 -12.49 6.48 3.36
N LEU A 315 -13.21 5.68 2.56
CA LEU A 315 -13.31 4.24 2.67
C LEU A 315 -12.76 3.66 1.37
N ASP A 316 -11.73 2.80 1.47
CA ASP A 316 -11.04 2.20 0.33
C ASP A 316 -11.00 0.68 0.53
N PHE A 317 -11.84 -0.04 -0.22
CA PHE A 317 -11.90 -1.50 -0.25
C PHE A 317 -11.15 -2.03 -1.46
N ASN A 318 -10.24 -2.97 -1.22
CA ASN A 318 -9.49 -3.64 -2.28
C ASN A 318 -9.53 -5.15 -2.12
N SER A 319 -9.75 -5.87 -3.23
CA SER A 319 -9.63 -7.33 -3.29
C SER A 319 -8.76 -7.72 -4.48
N ASN A 320 -7.61 -8.36 -4.21
CA ASN A 320 -6.63 -8.72 -5.22
C ASN A 320 -6.41 -10.23 -5.26
N LYS A 321 -7.09 -10.89 -6.19
CA LYS A 321 -6.98 -12.34 -6.42
C LYS A 321 -6.24 -12.66 -7.74
N ARG A 322 -5.39 -11.75 -8.19
CA ARG A 322 -4.52 -11.99 -9.34
C ARG A 322 -3.41 -12.97 -8.97
N ASN A 323 -3.03 -13.83 -9.92
CA ASN A 323 -1.91 -14.75 -9.74
C ASN A 323 -0.53 -14.05 -9.78
N ASN A 324 -0.46 -12.87 -10.37
CA ASN A 324 0.73 -12.02 -10.43
C ASN A 324 0.29 -10.55 -10.46
N ASN A 325 1.02 -9.66 -9.79
CA ASN A 325 0.66 -8.24 -9.74
C ASN A 325 1.22 -7.41 -10.91
N ILE A 326 2.28 -7.89 -11.59
CA ILE A 326 2.92 -7.20 -12.72
C ILE A 326 2.33 -7.65 -14.05
N LEU A 327 2.35 -8.95 -14.31
CA LEU A 327 1.81 -9.57 -15.51
C LEU A 327 0.76 -10.61 -15.13
N PRO A 328 -0.41 -10.19 -14.65
CA PRO A 328 -1.46 -11.13 -14.30
C PRO A 328 -1.94 -11.88 -15.55
N SER A 329 -2.16 -13.19 -15.40
CA SER A 329 -2.71 -14.04 -16.45
C SER A 329 -4.02 -14.70 -16.04
N LYS A 330 -4.38 -14.62 -14.76
CA LYS A 330 -5.60 -15.20 -14.19
C LYS A 330 -5.98 -14.46 -12.90
N GLY A 331 -7.29 -14.38 -12.65
CA GLY A 331 -7.83 -13.83 -11.43
C GLY A 331 -8.46 -12.46 -11.63
N TYR A 332 -8.67 -11.73 -10.56
CA TYR A 332 -9.29 -10.42 -10.63
C TYR A 332 -8.70 -9.43 -9.62
N TYR A 333 -8.94 -8.18 -9.89
CA TYR A 333 -8.72 -7.05 -8.98
C TYR A 333 -10.02 -6.24 -8.88
N LEU A 334 -10.47 -5.97 -7.65
CA LEU A 334 -11.61 -5.11 -7.35
C LEU A 334 -11.14 -3.99 -6.43
N SER A 335 -11.46 -2.77 -6.79
CA SER A 335 -11.27 -1.57 -5.96
C SER A 335 -12.59 -0.81 -5.85
N VAL A 336 -12.95 -0.37 -4.65
CA VAL A 336 -14.11 0.49 -4.42
C VAL A 336 -13.69 1.58 -3.45
N VAL A 337 -13.69 2.82 -3.93
CA VAL A 337 -13.38 4.00 -3.12
C VAL A 337 -14.67 4.79 -2.91
N LEU A 338 -15.03 5.02 -1.66
CA LEU A 338 -16.09 5.94 -1.25
C LEU A 338 -15.45 7.06 -0.45
N GLU A 339 -15.64 8.29 -0.88
CA GLU A 339 -15.13 9.46 -0.19
C GLU A 339 -16.18 10.56 -0.09
N GLY A 340 -16.29 11.11 1.11
CA GLY A 340 -17.20 12.22 1.38
C GLY A 340 -16.46 13.36 2.04
N TYR A 341 -16.66 14.57 1.54
CA TYR A 341 -15.98 15.77 2.00
C TYR A 341 -16.95 16.88 2.34
N THR A 342 -16.64 17.63 3.40
CA THR A 342 -17.27 18.90 3.72
C THR A 342 -16.29 20.04 3.53
N GLY A 343 -16.79 21.16 3.01
CA GLY A 343 -15.99 22.39 2.88
C GLY A 343 -15.67 22.98 4.24
N LEU A 344 -14.44 23.42 4.44
CA LEU A 344 -13.97 24.08 5.66
C LEU A 344 -13.99 25.61 5.58
N ASN A 345 -14.33 26.17 4.41
CA ASN A 345 -14.48 27.61 4.21
C ASN A 345 -15.67 27.89 3.29
N SER A 346 -16.07 29.16 3.17
CA SER A 346 -17.26 29.60 2.44
C SER A 346 -17.25 29.30 0.93
N VAL A 347 -16.06 29.10 0.36
CA VAL A 347 -15.86 28.84 -1.08
C VAL A 347 -15.74 27.34 -1.41
N SER A 348 -15.69 26.48 -0.40
CA SER A 348 -15.59 25.04 -0.56
C SER A 348 -16.96 24.40 -0.32
N LYS A 349 -17.45 23.62 -1.29
CA LYS A 349 -18.73 22.91 -1.16
C LYS A 349 -18.54 21.44 -0.86
N SER A 350 -19.53 20.83 -0.21
CA SER A 350 -19.52 19.42 0.14
C SER A 350 -19.86 18.55 -1.07
N TYR A 351 -19.23 17.36 -1.10
CA TYR A 351 -19.50 16.36 -2.11
C TYR A 351 -19.25 14.94 -1.59
N LEU A 352 -19.82 13.96 -2.26
CA LEU A 352 -19.64 12.52 -2.04
C LEU A 352 -19.30 11.88 -3.37
N GLN A 353 -18.28 11.01 -3.40
CA GLN A 353 -17.88 10.27 -4.59
C GLN A 353 -17.77 8.78 -4.31
N LEU A 354 -18.32 7.96 -5.21
CA LEU A 354 -18.13 6.51 -5.24
C LEU A 354 -17.43 6.14 -6.55
N ARG A 355 -16.28 5.45 -6.44
CA ARG A 355 -15.45 5.03 -7.59
C ARG A 355 -15.16 3.54 -7.53
N PRO A 356 -16.02 2.70 -8.15
CA PRO A 356 -15.76 1.28 -8.33
C PRO A 356 -14.88 1.02 -9.56
N GLU A 357 -13.99 0.03 -9.47
CA GLU A 357 -13.22 -0.51 -10.58
C GLU A 357 -13.05 -2.02 -10.41
N PHE A 358 -13.33 -2.78 -11.46
CA PHE A 358 -13.15 -4.22 -11.50
C PHE A 358 -12.35 -4.62 -12.73
N THR A 359 -11.29 -5.41 -12.55
CA THR A 359 -10.48 -5.95 -13.63
C THR A 359 -10.42 -7.46 -13.54
N TYR A 360 -10.73 -8.14 -14.63
CA TYR A 360 -10.65 -9.59 -14.75
C TYR A 360 -9.56 -10.01 -15.74
N TYR A 361 -8.87 -11.10 -15.44
CA TYR A 361 -7.79 -11.64 -16.27
C TYR A 361 -8.06 -13.12 -16.58
N GLN A 362 -7.97 -13.48 -17.86
CA GLN A 362 -8.17 -14.83 -18.35
C GLN A 362 -7.09 -15.22 -19.33
N LYS A 363 -6.33 -16.26 -19.00
CA LYS A 363 -5.45 -16.91 -19.98
C LYS A 363 -6.29 -17.79 -20.92
N LEU A 364 -6.07 -17.69 -22.22
CA LEU A 364 -6.77 -18.48 -23.24
C LEU A 364 -6.06 -19.77 -23.61
N ASN A 365 -4.80 -19.95 -23.22
CA ASN A 365 -4.05 -21.17 -23.46
C ASN A 365 -3.36 -21.68 -22.18
N HIS A 366 -3.02 -22.97 -22.17
CA HIS A 366 -2.41 -23.61 -21.00
C HIS A 366 -1.08 -22.97 -20.59
N LYS A 367 -0.27 -22.50 -21.56
CA LYS A 367 1.02 -21.85 -21.31
C LYS A 367 0.88 -20.41 -20.78
N GLY A 368 -0.32 -19.81 -20.82
CA GLY A 368 -0.55 -18.42 -20.41
C GLY A 368 0.17 -17.41 -21.32
N SER A 369 0.47 -17.79 -22.57
CA SER A 369 1.09 -16.88 -23.54
C SER A 369 0.09 -15.93 -24.19
N PHE A 370 -1.19 -16.27 -24.19
CA PHE A 370 -2.25 -15.37 -24.64
C PHE A 370 -3.22 -15.11 -23.48
N VAL A 371 -3.36 -13.83 -23.13
CA VAL A 371 -4.16 -13.37 -21.99
C VAL A 371 -5.09 -12.27 -22.44
N LEU A 372 -6.36 -12.40 -22.09
CA LEU A 372 -7.34 -11.32 -22.17
C LEU A 372 -7.52 -10.70 -20.79
N SER A 373 -7.73 -9.43 -20.76
CA SER A 373 -8.18 -8.70 -19.56
C SER A 373 -9.24 -7.68 -19.94
N ASP A 374 -10.18 -7.49 -19.03
CA ASP A 374 -11.24 -6.52 -19.15
C ASP A 374 -11.36 -5.73 -17.85
N ARG A 375 -11.26 -4.41 -17.93
CA ARG A 375 -11.39 -3.48 -16.81
C ARG A 375 -12.59 -2.59 -17.03
N ILE A 376 -13.58 -2.71 -16.16
CA ILE A 376 -14.72 -1.79 -16.08
C ILE A 376 -14.56 -0.94 -14.83
N GLY A 377 -14.76 0.36 -15.00
CA GLY A 377 -14.71 1.30 -13.89
C GLY A 377 -15.58 2.52 -14.14
N GLY A 378 -15.71 3.32 -13.10
CA GLY A 378 -16.51 4.53 -13.21
C GLY A 378 -16.51 5.33 -11.92
N GLY A 379 -17.38 6.33 -11.90
CA GLY A 379 -17.58 7.17 -10.73
C GLY A 379 -18.91 7.89 -10.74
N VAL A 380 -19.48 8.01 -9.56
CA VAL A 380 -20.70 8.79 -9.31
C VAL A 380 -20.38 9.86 -8.28
N THR A 381 -20.74 11.09 -8.54
CA THR A 381 -20.59 12.22 -7.62
C THR A 381 -21.94 12.79 -7.25
N ILE A 382 -22.18 13.03 -5.96
CA ILE A 382 -23.34 13.72 -5.40
C ILE A 382 -22.84 15.01 -4.74
N GLY A 383 -23.61 16.10 -4.85
CA GLY A 383 -23.22 17.40 -4.35
C GLY A 383 -22.47 18.23 -5.38
N HIS A 384 -21.64 19.17 -4.93
CA HIS A 384 -21.03 20.17 -5.80
C HIS A 384 -19.49 20.08 -5.76
N PRO A 385 -18.90 19.15 -6.54
CA PRO A 385 -17.43 19.07 -6.64
C PRO A 385 -16.89 20.30 -7.40
N ALA A 386 -15.74 20.80 -6.98
CA ALA A 386 -14.99 21.79 -7.74
C ALA A 386 -14.45 21.18 -9.04
N PHE A 387 -14.05 22.00 -10.01
CA PHE A 387 -13.59 21.51 -11.31
C PHE A 387 -12.49 20.44 -11.21
N TYR A 388 -11.53 20.61 -10.30
CA TYR A 388 -10.42 19.66 -10.07
C TYR A 388 -10.84 18.36 -9.36
N GLN A 389 -12.04 18.32 -8.80
CA GLN A 389 -12.67 17.17 -8.15
C GLN A 389 -13.64 16.42 -9.09
N SER A 390 -13.71 16.81 -10.37
CA SER A 390 -14.53 16.13 -11.38
C SER A 390 -14.05 14.69 -11.64
N MET A 391 -14.92 13.87 -12.20
CA MET A 391 -14.55 12.59 -12.78
C MET A 391 -13.87 12.83 -14.12
N PHE A 392 -12.63 12.37 -14.28
CA PHE A 392 -11.82 12.59 -15.49
C PHE A 392 -11.67 11.33 -16.31
N LEU A 393 -11.90 11.46 -17.63
CA LEU A 393 -11.75 10.43 -18.62
C LEU A 393 -10.74 10.87 -19.68
N GLY A 394 -9.79 10.00 -20.02
CA GLY A 394 -8.75 10.26 -21.04
C GLY A 394 -7.35 9.89 -20.61
N GLY A 395 -6.51 9.54 -21.58
CA GLY A 395 -5.10 9.22 -21.40
C GLY A 395 -4.84 7.86 -20.78
N GLN A 396 -3.66 7.69 -20.20
CA GLN A 396 -3.19 6.42 -19.63
C GLN A 396 -4.05 5.90 -18.46
N GLY A 397 -4.87 6.74 -17.85
CA GLY A 397 -5.71 6.38 -16.73
C GLY A 397 -6.82 5.40 -17.11
N ASN A 398 -7.58 5.71 -18.14
CA ASN A 398 -8.82 5.00 -18.44
C ASN A 398 -9.32 5.08 -19.89
N LEU A 399 -8.69 5.89 -20.79
CA LEU A 399 -9.09 6.00 -22.20
C LEU A 399 -7.88 6.36 -23.06
N LEU A 400 -7.14 5.36 -23.53
CA LEU A 400 -6.04 5.56 -24.46
C LEU A 400 -6.54 6.05 -25.82
N GLY A 401 -5.69 6.80 -26.55
CA GLY A 401 -6.07 7.45 -27.80
C GLY A 401 -6.51 8.90 -27.61
N TYR A 402 -6.56 9.39 -26.37
CA TYR A 402 -6.87 10.77 -26.02
C TYR A 402 -5.80 11.38 -25.11
N LEU A 403 -5.78 12.69 -25.01
CA LEU A 403 -4.96 13.41 -24.03
C LEU A 403 -5.42 13.08 -22.59
N GLN A 404 -4.55 13.24 -21.65
CA GLN A 404 -4.88 13.01 -20.23
C GLN A 404 -5.99 13.96 -19.78
N ASN A 405 -7.01 13.43 -19.07
CA ASN A 405 -8.16 14.18 -18.57
C ASN A 405 -8.96 14.90 -19.68
N ARG A 406 -9.07 14.29 -20.85
CA ARG A 406 -9.70 14.91 -22.03
C ARG A 406 -11.17 15.28 -21.81
N PHE A 407 -11.89 14.47 -21.07
CA PHE A 407 -13.28 14.70 -20.70
C PHE A 407 -13.40 14.74 -19.18
N SER A 408 -14.30 15.59 -18.69
CA SER A 408 -14.56 15.69 -17.26
C SER A 408 -16.06 15.85 -16.99
N GLY A 409 -16.54 15.17 -15.96
CA GLY A 409 -17.96 15.17 -15.62
C GLY A 409 -18.23 14.98 -14.13
N GLN A 410 -19.51 14.95 -13.81
CA GLN A 410 -20.00 14.61 -12.46
C GLN A 410 -20.04 13.08 -12.28
N HIS A 411 -20.38 12.36 -13.35
CA HIS A 411 -20.36 10.91 -13.39
C HIS A 411 -19.50 10.43 -14.55
N MET A 412 -19.02 9.19 -14.46
CA MET A 412 -18.15 8.59 -15.46
C MET A 412 -18.35 7.09 -15.52
N VAL A 413 -18.22 6.50 -16.71
CA VAL A 413 -18.03 5.07 -16.88
C VAL A 413 -17.01 4.83 -17.99
N TYR A 414 -16.23 3.77 -17.84
CA TYR A 414 -15.28 3.32 -18.85
C TYR A 414 -15.12 1.81 -18.86
N ASN A 415 -14.70 1.29 -20.01
CA ASN A 415 -14.28 -0.09 -20.18
C ASN A 415 -12.97 -0.14 -20.96
N ASN A 416 -12.03 -0.96 -20.52
CA ASN A 416 -10.74 -1.16 -21.16
C ASN A 416 -10.52 -2.65 -21.40
N PHE A 417 -10.70 -3.07 -22.62
CA PHE A 417 -10.42 -4.42 -23.08
C PHE A 417 -8.98 -4.51 -23.60
N GLN A 418 -8.20 -5.48 -23.13
CA GLN A 418 -6.83 -5.70 -23.54
C GLN A 418 -6.58 -7.16 -23.89
N ALA A 419 -5.90 -7.37 -25.01
CA ALA A 419 -5.34 -8.66 -25.42
C ALA A 419 -3.80 -8.60 -25.34
N ARG A 420 -3.17 -9.57 -24.70
CA ARG A 420 -1.73 -9.61 -24.52
C ARG A 420 -1.17 -10.96 -24.99
N LEU A 421 -0.20 -10.91 -25.91
CA LEU A 421 0.47 -12.07 -26.49
C LEU A 421 1.95 -12.07 -26.11
N LYS A 422 2.38 -13.08 -25.37
CA LYS A 422 3.79 -13.33 -25.11
C LYS A 422 4.46 -13.88 -26.36
N LEU A 423 5.47 -13.20 -26.87
CA LEU A 423 6.28 -13.64 -28.00
C LEU A 423 7.41 -14.59 -27.57
N GLY A 424 8.06 -14.30 -26.44
CA GLY A 424 9.17 -15.12 -25.99
C GLY A 424 9.78 -14.64 -24.66
N ASN A 425 10.83 -15.36 -24.26
CA ASN A 425 11.70 -14.96 -23.17
C ASN A 425 13.04 -14.51 -23.74
N ILE A 426 13.56 -13.42 -23.23
CA ILE A 426 14.93 -12.97 -23.49
C ILE A 426 15.82 -13.61 -22.43
N ALA A 427 16.71 -14.50 -22.85
CA ALA A 427 17.73 -15.11 -22.01
C ALA A 427 18.97 -14.21 -22.04
N SER A 428 19.11 -13.34 -21.04
CA SER A 428 20.26 -12.45 -20.90
C SER A 428 20.77 -12.51 -19.47
N TYR A 429 22.10 -12.41 -19.28
CA TYR A 429 22.70 -12.34 -17.95
C TYR A 429 22.40 -11.00 -17.26
N ILE A 430 22.24 -9.91 -18.04
CA ILE A 430 22.04 -8.57 -17.48
C ILE A 430 20.56 -8.26 -17.28
N LEU A 431 19.71 -8.62 -18.28
CA LEU A 431 18.31 -8.22 -18.27
C LEU A 431 17.43 -9.37 -18.84
N PRO A 432 17.34 -10.53 -18.15
CA PRO A 432 16.42 -11.58 -18.56
C PRO A 432 14.98 -11.10 -18.43
N GLY A 433 14.10 -11.55 -19.32
CA GLY A 433 12.71 -11.09 -19.22
C GLY A 433 11.79 -11.70 -20.25
N GLN A 434 10.54 -11.26 -20.21
CA GLN A 434 9.49 -11.63 -21.13
C GLN A 434 9.17 -10.46 -22.05
N ILE A 435 9.11 -10.71 -23.36
CA ILE A 435 8.67 -9.76 -24.39
C ILE A 435 7.36 -10.21 -25.03
N GLY A 436 6.52 -9.25 -25.40
CA GLY A 436 5.27 -9.55 -26.08
C GLY A 436 4.59 -8.33 -26.70
N LEU A 437 3.45 -8.61 -27.31
CA LEU A 437 2.55 -7.64 -27.90
C LEU A 437 1.37 -7.38 -26.96
N SER A 438 0.84 -6.17 -27.02
CA SER A 438 -0.41 -5.77 -26.36
C SER A 438 -1.28 -5.00 -27.34
N GLY A 439 -2.55 -5.39 -27.47
CA GLY A 439 -3.57 -4.65 -28.18
C GLY A 439 -4.68 -4.26 -27.22
N PHE A 440 -5.34 -3.12 -27.43
CA PHE A 440 -6.41 -2.64 -26.57
C PHE A 440 -7.55 -1.99 -27.36
N TYR A 441 -8.72 -1.99 -26.72
CA TYR A 441 -9.89 -1.23 -27.11
C TYR A 441 -10.51 -0.61 -25.86
N ASP A 442 -10.51 0.69 -25.79
CA ASP A 442 -11.03 1.47 -24.68
C ASP A 442 -12.29 2.21 -25.10
N THR A 443 -13.28 2.29 -24.22
CA THR A 443 -14.46 3.11 -24.41
C THR A 443 -14.90 3.74 -23.09
N GLY A 444 -15.52 4.91 -23.18
CA GLY A 444 -16.03 5.58 -22.00
C GLY A 444 -16.80 6.85 -22.31
N ARG A 445 -17.49 7.34 -21.31
CA ARG A 445 -18.21 8.62 -21.35
C ARG A 445 -18.33 9.24 -19.98
N VAL A 446 -18.58 10.53 -19.95
CA VAL A 446 -18.88 11.30 -18.75
C VAL A 446 -20.29 11.89 -18.84
N TRP A 447 -20.84 12.31 -17.71
CA TRP A 447 -22.11 13.03 -17.64
C TRP A 447 -21.97 14.23 -16.73
N ILE A 448 -22.64 15.31 -17.13
CA ILE A 448 -22.90 16.49 -16.30
C ILE A 448 -24.39 16.77 -16.31
N GLU A 449 -24.87 17.52 -15.32
CA GLU A 449 -26.21 18.06 -15.29
C GLU A 449 -26.41 18.99 -16.50
N ASP A 450 -27.58 18.98 -17.11
CA ASP A 450 -27.97 19.83 -18.26
C ASP A 450 -27.24 19.52 -19.58
N GLU A 451 -26.51 18.44 -19.73
CA GLU A 451 -25.95 17.99 -21.02
C GLU A 451 -26.61 16.70 -21.49
N HIS A 452 -27.25 16.78 -22.68
CA HIS A 452 -27.72 15.58 -23.37
C HIS A 452 -26.68 15.15 -24.40
N SER A 453 -26.08 13.99 -24.19
CA SER A 453 -25.08 13.41 -25.11
C SER A 453 -25.26 11.90 -25.13
N ASP A 454 -25.32 11.31 -26.33
CA ASP A 454 -25.32 9.86 -26.53
C ASP A 454 -23.96 9.33 -27.00
N LYS A 455 -22.95 10.21 -27.06
CA LYS A 455 -21.63 9.91 -27.58
C LYS A 455 -20.84 9.02 -26.61
N TRP A 456 -20.24 7.96 -27.15
CA TRP A 456 -19.22 7.16 -26.49
C TRP A 456 -17.88 7.44 -27.13
N HIS A 457 -16.90 7.80 -26.33
CA HIS A 457 -15.54 8.02 -26.81
C HIS A 457 -14.82 6.68 -26.86
N GLN A 458 -14.07 6.44 -27.95
CA GLN A 458 -13.42 5.17 -28.22
C GLN A 458 -11.97 5.39 -28.60
N GLY A 459 -11.11 4.51 -28.10
CA GLY A 459 -9.71 4.46 -28.43
C GLY A 459 -9.26 3.03 -28.71
N VAL A 460 -8.46 2.85 -29.75
CA VAL A 460 -7.93 1.56 -30.16
C VAL A 460 -6.44 1.67 -30.39
N GLY A 461 -5.71 0.61 -30.09
CA GLY A 461 -4.28 0.64 -30.35
C GLY A 461 -3.55 -0.59 -29.85
N GLY A 462 -2.24 -0.47 -29.77
CA GLY A 462 -1.39 -1.54 -29.31
C GLY A 462 0.07 -1.17 -29.31
N GLY A 463 0.92 -2.15 -29.03
CA GLY A 463 2.35 -1.97 -29.00
C GLY A 463 3.09 -3.13 -28.37
N LEU A 464 4.26 -2.83 -27.85
CA LEU A 464 5.17 -3.81 -27.27
C LEU A 464 5.22 -3.68 -25.74
N TYR A 465 5.42 -4.79 -25.07
CA TYR A 465 5.81 -4.79 -23.67
C TYR A 465 7.05 -5.66 -23.44
N PHE A 466 7.85 -5.27 -22.46
CA PHE A 466 8.96 -6.04 -21.95
C PHE A 466 8.91 -6.05 -20.41
N SER A 467 9.00 -7.24 -19.81
CA SER A 467 9.01 -7.39 -18.34
C SER A 467 10.31 -8.04 -17.91
N PRO A 468 11.31 -7.26 -17.47
CA PRO A 468 12.58 -7.78 -16.97
C PRO A 468 12.38 -8.50 -15.64
N ALA A 469 12.84 -9.73 -15.55
CA ALA A 469 12.80 -10.59 -14.37
C ALA A 469 11.44 -10.66 -13.64
N GLY A 470 10.34 -10.22 -14.26
CA GLY A 470 9.02 -10.10 -13.62
C GLY A 470 8.92 -9.05 -12.50
N LEU A 471 9.89 -8.12 -12.43
CA LEU A 471 9.96 -7.07 -11.41
C LEU A 471 9.23 -5.80 -11.81
N THR A 472 9.16 -5.53 -13.12
CA THR A 472 8.54 -4.35 -13.69
C THR A 472 7.98 -4.65 -15.07
N ILE A 473 7.27 -3.70 -15.66
CA ILE A 473 6.83 -3.75 -17.04
C ILE A 473 7.21 -2.44 -17.74
N PHE A 474 7.90 -2.55 -18.85
CA PHE A 474 8.14 -1.48 -19.81
C PHE A 474 7.18 -1.65 -20.97
N GLN A 475 6.46 -0.59 -21.34
CA GLN A 475 5.47 -0.61 -22.42
C GLN A 475 5.68 0.58 -23.37
N VAL A 476 5.57 0.30 -24.65
CA VAL A 476 5.51 1.28 -25.71
C VAL A 476 4.25 1.01 -26.51
N LEU A 477 3.27 1.90 -26.40
CA LEU A 477 1.96 1.76 -27.01
C LEU A 477 1.67 2.96 -27.90
N ALA A 478 0.88 2.76 -28.93
CA ALA A 478 0.26 3.82 -29.72
C ALA A 478 -1.26 3.64 -29.67
N GLY A 479 -1.98 4.71 -29.36
CA GLY A 479 -3.44 4.75 -29.32
C GLY A 479 -3.99 5.72 -30.34
N HIS A 480 -5.06 5.33 -31.01
CA HIS A 480 -5.78 6.10 -31.99
C HIS A 480 -7.22 6.37 -31.53
N SER A 481 -7.68 7.57 -31.78
CA SER A 481 -9.08 7.97 -31.59
C SER A 481 -9.49 8.95 -32.68
N GLU A 482 -10.69 9.49 -32.62
CA GLU A 482 -11.15 10.59 -33.49
C GLU A 482 -10.28 11.86 -33.42
N GLU A 483 -9.50 12.02 -32.32
CA GLU A 483 -8.59 13.15 -32.13
C GLU A 483 -7.17 12.90 -32.68
N GLY A 484 -6.88 11.69 -33.19
CA GLY A 484 -5.61 11.32 -33.81
C GLY A 484 -4.83 10.24 -33.02
N TRP A 485 -3.53 10.18 -33.31
CA TRP A 485 -2.59 9.22 -32.69
C TRP A 485 -1.83 9.81 -31.51
N TYR A 486 -1.73 9.05 -30.43
CA TYR A 486 -0.96 9.42 -29.24
C TYR A 486 -0.03 8.27 -28.82
N PRO A 487 1.28 8.54 -28.67
CA PRO A 487 2.25 7.58 -28.16
C PRO A 487 2.23 7.57 -26.62
N TYR A 488 2.47 6.39 -26.05
CA TYR A 488 2.59 6.18 -24.62
C TYR A 488 3.81 5.30 -24.33
N VAL A 489 4.70 5.77 -23.48
CA VAL A 489 5.84 5.00 -22.99
C VAL A 489 5.79 5.02 -21.47
N SER A 490 5.86 3.88 -20.86
CA SER A 490 5.82 3.79 -19.40
C SER A 490 6.75 2.70 -18.86
N LEU A 491 7.31 2.97 -17.69
CA LEU A 491 8.10 2.03 -16.90
C LEU A 491 7.54 2.01 -15.47
N ASN A 492 6.99 0.90 -15.08
CA ASN A 492 6.44 0.69 -13.74
C ASN A 492 7.29 -0.35 -13.01
N PHE A 493 7.94 0.03 -11.93
CA PHE A 493 8.64 -0.90 -11.05
C PHE A 493 7.67 -1.51 -10.05
N ARG A 494 7.76 -2.83 -9.89
CA ARG A 494 7.15 -3.50 -8.75
C ARG A 494 8.07 -3.34 -7.55
N ILE A 495 7.48 -2.93 -6.44
CA ILE A 495 8.15 -2.86 -5.15
C ILE A 495 7.43 -3.77 -4.16
#